data_b03c0f3a0faea2650f55123dd4634fe0
#
_entry.id   b03c0f3a0faea2650f55123dd4634fe0
#
_cell.length_a   1.000
_cell.length_b   1.000
_cell.length_c   1.000
_cell.angle_alpha   90.00
_cell.angle_beta   90.00
_cell.angle_gamma   90.00
#
_symmetry.space_group_name_H-M   'P 1'
#
loop_
_entity.id
_entity.type
_entity.pdbx_description
1 polymer ?
#
loop_
_entity_poly.entity_id
_entity_poly.type
_entity_poly.pdbx_seq_one_letter_code
_entity_poly.pdbx_strand_id
1 'polypeptide(L)'
;MALEQRIQRWVQLDNQIKQANDQVRALRETRNDVESSILTHVSDNNLSHATVRIKDGALRFAFNVKQPPAMTLAFLGEALAECCPPQQAAAVMQHIRAKRDAATKLVPEIRRIYTSGTT
;
A
#
# COMPACT_ATOMS: atom_id res chain seq x y z
N MET A 1 0.40 28.65 -23.59
CA MET A 1 -0.80 28.10 -22.96
C MET A 1 -1.15 28.94 -21.73
N ALA A 2 -2.36 29.41 -21.67
CA ALA A 2 -2.82 30.21 -20.54
C ALA A 2 -2.92 29.37 -19.26
N LEU A 3 -2.86 30.02 -18.12
CA LEU A 3 -2.97 29.33 -16.82
C LEU A 3 -4.25 28.52 -16.73
N GLU A 4 -5.37 29.06 -17.19
CA GLU A 4 -6.65 28.36 -17.16
C GLU A 4 -6.62 27.05 -17.93
N GLN A 5 -5.97 27.05 -19.09
CA GLN A 5 -5.83 25.86 -19.92
C GLN A 5 -4.95 24.81 -19.23
N ARG A 6 -3.90 25.24 -18.55
CA ARG A 6 -3.03 24.35 -17.78
C ARG A 6 -3.78 23.72 -16.62
N ILE A 7 -4.59 24.50 -15.93
CA ILE A 7 -5.42 24.00 -14.83
C ILE A 7 -6.44 22.98 -15.34
N GLN A 8 -7.11 23.27 -16.46
CA GLN A 8 -8.05 22.35 -17.07
C GLN A 8 -7.37 21.04 -17.45
N ARG A 9 -6.17 21.12 -18.01
CA ARG A 9 -5.41 19.93 -18.39
C ARG A 9 -5.02 19.10 -17.17
N TRP A 10 -4.57 19.79 -16.12
CA TRP A 10 -4.24 19.12 -14.85
C TRP A 10 -5.45 18.38 -14.29
N VAL A 11 -6.61 19.04 -14.27
CA VAL A 11 -7.86 18.45 -13.77
C VAL A 11 -8.27 17.23 -14.59
N GLN A 12 -8.17 17.31 -15.90
CA GLN A 12 -8.48 16.18 -16.78
C GLN A 12 -7.60 14.98 -16.48
N LEU A 13 -6.30 15.20 -16.32
CA LEU A 13 -5.36 14.13 -16.00
C LEU A 13 -5.63 13.56 -14.63
N ASP A 14 -5.90 14.40 -13.65
CA ASP A 14 -6.21 13.97 -12.29
C ASP A 14 -7.46 13.09 -12.25
N ASN A 15 -8.49 13.47 -13.01
CA ASN A 15 -9.72 12.67 -13.13
C ASN A 15 -9.44 11.31 -13.78
N GLN A 16 -8.60 11.28 -14.81
CA GLN A 16 -8.24 10.03 -15.48
C GLN A 16 -7.46 9.11 -14.56
N ILE A 17 -6.54 9.67 -13.79
CA ILE A 17 -5.75 8.89 -12.81
C ILE A 17 -6.66 8.31 -11.74
N LYS A 18 -7.57 9.11 -11.20
CA LYS A 18 -8.52 8.65 -10.20
C LYS A 18 -9.36 7.49 -10.73
N GLN A 19 -9.87 7.64 -11.95
CA GLN A 19 -10.69 6.62 -12.59
C GLN A 19 -9.89 5.33 -12.82
N ALA A 20 -8.65 5.45 -13.27
CA ALA A 20 -7.77 4.31 -13.48
C ALA A 20 -7.45 3.60 -12.15
N ASN A 21 -7.22 4.38 -11.09
CA ASN A 21 -6.96 3.81 -9.77
C ASN A 21 -8.17 3.05 -9.22
N ASP A 22 -9.38 3.57 -9.45
CA ASP A 22 -10.60 2.89 -9.03
C ASP A 22 -10.77 1.57 -9.80
N GLN A 23 -10.47 1.56 -11.09
CA GLN A 23 -10.51 0.35 -11.91
C GLN A 23 -9.48 -0.68 -11.45
N VAL A 24 -8.26 -0.24 -11.15
CA VAL A 24 -7.21 -1.11 -10.63
C VAL A 24 -7.61 -1.72 -9.29
N ARG A 25 -8.22 -0.92 -8.41
CA ARG A 25 -8.69 -1.42 -7.12
C ARG A 25 -9.73 -2.52 -7.30
N ALA A 26 -10.72 -2.30 -8.15
CA ALA A 26 -11.76 -3.28 -8.43
C ALA A 26 -11.17 -4.57 -9.01
N LEU A 27 -10.23 -4.44 -9.94
CA LEU A 27 -9.56 -5.59 -10.55
C LEU A 27 -8.73 -6.38 -9.51
N ARG A 28 -8.07 -5.69 -8.60
CA ARG A 28 -7.31 -6.34 -7.54
C ARG A 28 -8.20 -7.11 -6.58
N GLU A 29 -9.35 -6.55 -6.23
CA GLU A 29 -10.32 -7.24 -5.37
C GLU A 29 -10.83 -8.52 -6.03
N THR A 30 -11.21 -8.45 -7.30
CA THR A 30 -11.66 -9.61 -8.05
C THR A 30 -10.55 -10.65 -8.18
N ARG A 31 -9.33 -10.21 -8.50
CA ARG A 31 -8.18 -11.11 -8.59
C ARG A 31 -7.92 -11.81 -7.26
N ASN A 32 -7.97 -11.07 -6.16
CA ASN A 32 -7.73 -11.64 -4.83
C ASN A 32 -8.79 -12.67 -4.45
N ASP A 33 -10.04 -12.44 -4.82
CA ASP A 33 -11.12 -13.41 -4.58
C ASP A 33 -10.88 -14.70 -5.37
N VAL A 34 -10.51 -14.57 -6.64
CA VAL A 34 -10.18 -15.71 -7.49
C VAL A 34 -8.95 -16.44 -6.95
N GLU A 35 -7.94 -15.71 -6.53
CA GLU A 35 -6.72 -16.26 -5.95
C GLU A 35 -7.02 -17.10 -4.72
N SER A 36 -7.84 -16.57 -3.81
CA SER A 36 -8.25 -17.30 -2.61
C SER A 36 -8.95 -18.60 -2.95
N SER A 37 -9.83 -18.56 -3.95
CA SER A 37 -10.54 -19.75 -4.43
C SER A 37 -9.57 -20.80 -4.98
N ILE A 38 -8.61 -20.35 -5.78
CA ILE A 38 -7.59 -21.25 -6.36
C ILE A 38 -6.74 -21.88 -5.24
N LEU A 39 -6.26 -21.07 -4.30
CA LEU A 39 -5.39 -21.54 -3.22
C LEU A 39 -6.12 -22.56 -2.32
N THR A 40 -7.41 -22.34 -2.05
CA THR A 40 -8.22 -23.29 -1.30
C THR A 40 -8.31 -24.63 -2.03
N HIS A 41 -8.60 -24.59 -3.32
CA HIS A 41 -8.68 -25.80 -4.15
C HIS A 41 -7.34 -26.56 -4.18
N VAL A 42 -6.24 -25.81 -4.36
CA VAL A 42 -4.89 -26.38 -4.40
C VAL A 42 -4.55 -27.06 -3.08
N SER A 43 -4.87 -26.39 -1.96
CA SER A 43 -4.62 -26.95 -0.63
C SER A 43 -5.47 -28.21 -0.38
N ASP A 44 -6.75 -28.15 -0.73
CA ASP A 44 -7.67 -29.27 -0.49
C ASP A 44 -7.33 -30.51 -1.32
N ASN A 45 -6.70 -30.34 -2.46
CA ASN A 45 -6.36 -31.44 -3.38
C ASN A 45 -4.86 -31.76 -3.42
N ASN A 46 -4.08 -31.25 -2.46
CA ASN A 46 -2.64 -31.51 -2.34
C ASN A 46 -1.85 -31.17 -3.62
N LEU A 47 -2.20 -30.06 -4.27
CA LEU A 47 -1.56 -29.62 -5.50
C LEU A 47 -0.52 -28.53 -5.27
N SER A 48 -0.06 -28.36 -4.03
CA SER A 48 0.84 -27.26 -3.66
C SER A 48 2.18 -27.27 -4.40
N HIS A 49 2.59 -28.41 -4.92
CA HIS A 49 3.84 -28.54 -5.68
C HIS A 49 3.63 -28.49 -7.20
N ALA A 50 2.40 -28.30 -7.63
CA ALA A 50 2.10 -28.25 -9.06
C ALA A 50 2.62 -26.97 -9.70
N THR A 51 3.02 -27.05 -10.94
CA THR A 51 3.37 -25.90 -11.77
C THR A 51 2.39 -25.85 -12.92
N VAL A 52 1.74 -24.71 -13.08
CA VAL A 52 0.79 -24.49 -14.17
C VAL A 52 1.46 -23.65 -15.24
N ARG A 53 1.56 -24.18 -16.45
CA ARG A 53 2.13 -23.44 -17.58
C ARG A 53 1.05 -22.59 -18.23
N ILE A 54 1.39 -21.33 -18.48
CA ILE A 54 0.55 -20.39 -19.18
C ILE A 54 1.32 -19.83 -20.38
N LYS A 55 0.64 -19.11 -21.24
CA LYS A 55 1.23 -18.57 -22.46
C LYS A 55 2.49 -17.74 -22.18
N ASP A 56 2.48 -16.95 -21.11
CA ASP A 56 3.54 -16.00 -20.78
C ASP A 56 4.48 -16.48 -19.67
N GLY A 57 4.43 -17.78 -19.33
CA GLY A 57 5.30 -18.31 -18.28
C GLY A 57 4.67 -19.45 -17.51
N ALA A 58 4.86 -19.44 -16.21
CA ALA A 58 4.35 -20.49 -15.34
C ALA A 58 3.90 -19.91 -14.01
N LEU A 59 2.96 -20.59 -13.36
CA LEU A 59 2.47 -20.26 -12.04
C LEU A 59 2.87 -21.36 -11.06
N ARG A 60 3.34 -20.95 -9.90
CA ARG A 60 3.62 -21.83 -8.77
C ARG A 60 2.87 -21.32 -7.56
N PHE A 61 2.51 -22.23 -6.68
CA PHE A 61 1.77 -21.91 -5.47
C PHE A 61 2.73 -21.82 -4.29
N ALA A 62 2.62 -20.76 -3.49
CA ALA A 62 3.47 -20.53 -2.35
C ALA A 62 2.60 -20.32 -1.10
N PHE A 63 2.69 -21.25 -0.15
CA PHE A 63 1.91 -21.21 1.09
C PHE A 63 2.71 -20.73 2.30
N ASN A 64 4.03 -20.73 2.19
CA ASN A 64 4.92 -20.37 3.30
C ASN A 64 5.67 -19.07 3.01
N VAL A 65 4.97 -18.10 2.46
CA VAL A 65 5.56 -16.78 2.18
C VAL A 65 5.60 -15.97 3.47
N LYS A 66 6.80 -15.51 3.83
CA LYS A 66 6.98 -14.66 5.00
C LYS A 66 6.61 -13.22 4.63
N GLN A 67 5.68 -12.66 5.38
CA GLN A 67 5.25 -11.28 5.19
C GLN A 67 5.44 -10.53 6.51
N PRO A 68 6.63 -9.98 6.74
CA PRO A 68 6.86 -9.24 7.98
C PRO A 68 6.00 -7.97 8.02
N PRO A 69 5.58 -7.54 9.20
CA PRO A 69 4.84 -6.29 9.32
C PRO A 69 5.69 -5.10 8.92
N ALA A 70 5.04 -4.03 8.48
CA ALA A 70 5.74 -2.81 8.14
C ALA A 70 6.40 -2.19 9.37
N MET A 71 7.56 -1.55 9.17
CA MET A 71 8.29 -0.85 10.23
C MET A 71 7.66 0.52 10.45
N THR A 72 6.52 0.54 11.13
CA THR A 72 5.85 1.78 11.51
C THR A 72 6.40 2.32 12.82
N LEU A 73 6.09 3.59 13.11
CA LEU A 73 6.47 4.17 14.41
C LEU A 73 5.81 3.40 15.56
N ALA A 74 4.58 2.94 15.37
CA ALA A 74 3.89 2.14 16.38
C ALA A 74 4.62 0.82 16.64
N PHE A 75 5.05 0.15 15.57
CA PHE A 75 5.81 -1.10 15.69
C PHE A 75 7.12 -0.88 16.42
N LEU A 76 7.87 0.18 16.08
CA LEU A 76 9.11 0.51 16.74
C LEU A 76 8.89 0.82 18.22
N GLY A 77 7.82 1.55 18.54
CA GLY A 77 7.47 1.86 19.92
C GLY A 77 7.18 0.61 20.74
N GLU A 78 6.43 -0.33 20.20
CA GLU A 78 6.14 -1.60 20.85
C GLU A 78 7.41 -2.41 21.09
N ALA A 79 8.28 -2.51 20.10
CA ALA A 79 9.52 -3.25 20.19
C ALA A 79 10.44 -2.66 21.27
N LEU A 80 10.54 -1.33 21.30
CA LEU A 80 11.37 -0.65 22.32
C LEU A 80 10.80 -0.83 23.72
N ALA A 81 9.48 -0.81 23.86
CA ALA A 81 8.83 -1.02 25.16
C ALA A 81 9.10 -2.42 25.71
N GLU A 82 9.28 -3.41 24.86
CA GLU A 82 9.56 -4.79 25.26
C GLU A 82 10.99 -5.01 25.70
N CYS A 83 11.96 -4.24 25.14
CA CYS A 83 13.38 -4.51 25.40
C CYS A 83 14.10 -3.42 26.19
N CYS A 84 13.46 -2.27 26.42
CA CYS A 84 14.08 -1.14 27.10
C CYS A 84 13.21 -0.65 28.25
N PRO A 85 13.83 -0.04 29.30
CA PRO A 85 13.04 0.64 30.33
C PRO A 85 12.16 1.73 29.71
N PRO A 86 10.99 2.02 30.29
CA PRO A 86 10.04 2.98 29.70
C PRO A 86 10.64 4.35 29.40
N GLN A 87 11.52 4.86 30.27
CA GLN A 87 12.14 6.16 30.05
C GLN A 87 13.07 6.16 28.87
N GLN A 88 13.85 5.09 28.67
CA GLN A 88 14.73 4.96 27.51
C GLN A 88 13.93 4.78 26.24
N ALA A 89 12.89 3.95 26.27
CA ALA A 89 12.02 3.75 25.10
C ALA A 89 11.40 5.08 24.65
N ALA A 90 10.90 5.87 25.60
CA ALA A 90 10.32 7.17 25.30
C ALA A 90 11.36 8.13 24.70
N ALA A 91 12.57 8.17 25.25
CA ALA A 91 13.64 9.02 24.77
C ALA A 91 14.06 8.66 23.33
N VAL A 92 14.19 7.38 23.04
CA VAL A 92 14.55 6.89 21.70
C VAL A 92 13.45 7.24 20.70
N MET A 93 12.19 7.02 21.05
CA MET A 93 11.07 7.35 20.17
C MET A 93 10.98 8.84 19.90
N GLN A 94 11.21 9.66 20.91
CA GLN A 94 11.25 11.11 20.75
C GLN A 94 12.36 11.53 19.80
N HIS A 95 13.52 10.94 19.93
CA HIS A 95 14.66 11.20 19.04
C HIS A 95 14.34 10.82 17.60
N ILE A 96 13.72 9.65 17.39
CA ILE A 96 13.34 9.18 16.06
C ILE A 96 12.35 10.16 15.41
N ARG A 97 11.34 10.60 16.15
CA ARG A 97 10.34 11.55 15.65
C ARG A 97 10.98 12.90 15.31
N ALA A 98 11.84 13.38 16.19
CA ALA A 98 12.54 14.67 15.96
C ALA A 98 13.43 14.60 14.72
N LYS A 99 14.15 13.51 14.54
CA LYS A 99 15.02 13.32 13.38
C LYS A 99 14.19 13.26 12.09
N ARG A 100 13.06 12.55 12.13
CA ARG A 100 12.16 12.47 10.98
C ARG A 100 11.59 13.84 10.62
N ASP A 101 11.15 14.59 11.63
CA ASP A 101 10.60 15.93 11.41
C ASP A 101 11.66 16.87 10.82
N ALA A 102 12.89 16.80 11.31
CA ALA A 102 13.99 17.60 10.81
C ALA A 102 14.36 17.24 9.36
N ALA A 103 14.16 15.98 8.97
CA ALA A 103 14.43 15.52 7.61
C ALA A 103 13.25 15.78 6.66
N THR A 104 12.10 16.17 7.20
CA THR A 104 10.91 16.44 6.39
C THR A 104 11.12 17.69 5.56
N LYS A 105 10.84 17.59 4.27
CA LYS A 105 10.99 18.70 3.33
C LYS A 105 9.64 19.29 3.01
N LEU A 106 9.61 20.61 2.87
CA LEU A 106 8.42 21.30 2.39
C LEU A 106 8.40 21.22 0.86
N VAL A 107 7.35 20.67 0.32
CA VAL A 107 7.20 20.47 -1.13
C VAL A 107 5.92 21.14 -1.56
N PRO A 108 5.97 22.04 -2.58
CA PRO A 108 4.73 22.60 -3.10
C PRO A 108 3.95 21.55 -3.87
N GLU A 109 2.64 21.59 -3.75
CA GLU A 109 1.77 20.67 -4.47
C GLU A 109 0.42 21.32 -4.78
N ILE A 110 -0.26 20.76 -5.75
CA ILE A 110 -1.64 21.13 -6.04
C ILE A 110 -2.54 20.12 -5.34
N ARG A 111 -3.41 20.62 -4.48
CA ARG A 111 -4.37 19.76 -3.77
C ARG A 111 -5.72 19.84 -4.43
N ARG A 112 -6.29 18.67 -4.71
CA ARG A 112 -7.62 18.57 -5.23
C ARG A 112 -8.63 18.57 -4.08
N ILE A 113 -9.56 19.53 -4.11
CA ILE A 113 -10.66 19.57 -3.15
C ILE A 113 -11.92 19.14 -3.88
N TYR A 114 -12.56 18.09 -3.39
CA TYR A 114 -13.79 17.61 -4.00
C TYR A 114 -14.97 18.16 -3.24
N THR A 115 -15.93 18.67 -4.00
CA THR A 115 -17.19 19.06 -3.37
C THR A 115 -17.86 17.80 -2.85
N SER A 116 -18.40 17.87 -1.63
CA SER A 116 -19.11 16.73 -1.12
C SER A 116 -20.36 16.52 -1.98
N GLY A 117 -20.46 15.33 -2.56
CA GLY A 117 -21.60 15.00 -3.40
C GLY A 117 -22.89 14.84 -2.63
N THR A 118 -22.79 14.96 -1.36
CA THR A 118 -23.97 14.89 -0.50
C THR A 118 -24.53 16.26 -0.31
N THR A 119 -25.63 16.38 -0.63
CA THR A 119 -26.38 17.59 -0.31
C THR A 119 -27.71 17.14 0.25
#